data_a30240183ee5c5d24df6252040f4fa88
#
_entry.id   a30240183ee5c5d24df6252040f4fa88
#
_cell.length_a   1.000
_cell.length_b   1.000
_cell.length_c   1.000
_cell.angle_alpha   90.00
_cell.angle_beta   90.00
_cell.angle_gamma   90.00
#
_symmetry.space_group_name_H-M   'P 1'
#
loop_
_entity.id
_entity.type
_entity.pdbx_description
1 polymer ?
#
loop_
_entity_poly.entity_id
_entity_poly.type
_entity_poly.pdbx_seq_one_letter_code
_entity_poly.pdbx_strand_id
1 'polypeptide(L)'
;MLRHLKSVCNAEWQPVSRWALYAWAAFYALFVAYAASQHGEGLLIDNVNLVVHEGGHALFGWFGSFIGLCGGTALQLLVPIMLASYFFVQRQAPGLAFCIFFFFENLLGVATYMADARSMSLPLVTIGDPEFAIHDWNAILGTLGILNYDTTIASVIRLVGWTGMALTPVCLVIWSFRKSFAPSAHDSDTVSRMSSAGIRNLSGRWPDSRKGH
;
A
#
# COMPACT_ATOMS: atom_id res chain seq x y z
N MET A 1 -12.18 21.42 -6.13
CA MET A 1 -11.61 20.29 -5.37
C MET A 1 -12.56 19.09 -5.26
N LEU A 2 -13.75 19.23 -4.69
CA LEU A 2 -14.71 18.11 -4.52
C LEU A 2 -15.17 17.43 -5.83
N ARG A 3 -15.35 18.18 -6.92
CA ARG A 3 -15.71 17.60 -8.24
C ARG A 3 -14.58 16.76 -8.82
N HIS A 4 -13.34 17.19 -8.64
CA HIS A 4 -12.17 16.44 -9.10
C HIS A 4 -11.98 15.14 -8.29
N LEU A 5 -12.17 15.18 -6.96
CA LEU A 5 -12.14 13.97 -6.12
C LEU A 5 -13.23 12.97 -6.54
N LYS A 6 -14.46 13.44 -6.82
CA LYS A 6 -15.53 12.57 -7.34
C LYS A 6 -15.19 11.96 -8.69
N SER A 7 -14.59 12.71 -9.62
CA SER A 7 -14.18 12.17 -10.93
C SER A 7 -13.08 11.12 -10.78
N VAL A 8 -12.11 11.35 -9.88
CA VAL A 8 -11.09 10.36 -9.56
C VAL A 8 -11.72 9.10 -8.95
N CYS A 9 -12.62 9.23 -7.98
CA CYS A 9 -13.25 8.06 -7.34
C CYS A 9 -14.09 7.22 -8.32
N ASN A 10 -14.68 7.84 -9.34
CA ASN A 10 -15.50 7.16 -10.36
C ASN A 10 -14.68 6.63 -11.56
N ALA A 11 -13.40 6.96 -11.65
CA ALA A 11 -12.56 6.48 -12.73
C ALA A 11 -12.35 4.95 -12.63
N GLU A 12 -12.38 4.27 -13.77
CA GLU A 12 -12.12 2.84 -13.82
C GLU A 12 -10.64 2.52 -13.55
N TRP A 13 -10.41 1.42 -12.85
CA TRP A 13 -9.05 0.92 -12.63
C TRP A 13 -8.48 0.35 -13.91
N GLN A 14 -7.19 0.60 -14.14
CA GLN A 14 -6.48 0.03 -15.28
C GLN A 14 -6.53 -1.50 -15.24
N PRO A 15 -6.73 -2.15 -16.41
CA PRO A 15 -6.74 -3.60 -16.49
C PRO A 15 -5.33 -4.16 -16.19
N VAL A 16 -5.28 -5.25 -15.43
CA VAL A 16 -4.04 -5.96 -15.12
C VAL A 16 -4.01 -7.25 -15.92
N SER A 17 -2.98 -7.46 -16.72
CA SER A 17 -2.82 -8.70 -17.46
C SER A 17 -2.55 -9.88 -16.50
N ARG A 18 -2.97 -11.10 -16.89
CA ARG A 18 -2.73 -12.31 -16.07
C ARG A 18 -1.24 -12.56 -15.83
N TRP A 19 -0.42 -12.29 -16.84
CA TRP A 19 1.05 -12.43 -16.70
C TRP A 19 1.64 -11.43 -15.72
N ALA A 20 1.19 -10.18 -15.74
CA ALA A 20 1.60 -9.19 -14.75
C ALA A 20 1.16 -9.59 -13.34
N LEU A 21 -0.06 -10.15 -13.19
CA LEU A 21 -0.54 -10.64 -11.90
C LEU A 21 0.32 -11.79 -11.36
N TYR A 22 0.69 -12.76 -12.21
CA TYR A 22 1.58 -13.85 -11.83
C TYR A 22 2.98 -13.34 -11.45
N ALA A 23 3.52 -12.39 -12.22
CA ALA A 23 4.82 -11.78 -11.93
C ALA A 23 4.82 -11.07 -10.57
N TRP A 24 3.76 -10.29 -10.27
CA TRP A 24 3.60 -9.63 -8.98
C TRP A 24 3.43 -10.64 -7.82
N ALA A 25 2.63 -11.68 -8.02
CA ALA A 25 2.45 -12.73 -7.01
C ALA A 25 3.78 -13.45 -6.70
N ALA A 26 4.55 -13.78 -7.74
CA ALA A 26 5.87 -14.37 -7.60
C ALA A 26 6.84 -13.43 -6.87
N PHE A 27 6.85 -12.13 -7.23
CA PHE A 27 7.65 -11.12 -6.56
C PHE A 27 7.35 -11.06 -5.05
N TYR A 28 6.07 -10.94 -4.67
CA TYR A 28 5.70 -10.88 -3.25
C TYR A 28 6.05 -12.17 -2.50
N ALA A 29 5.82 -13.34 -3.10
CA ALA A 29 6.16 -14.62 -2.48
C ALA A 29 7.66 -14.75 -2.25
N LEU A 30 8.48 -14.41 -3.24
CA LEU A 30 9.94 -14.42 -3.14
C LEU A 30 10.45 -13.40 -2.12
N PHE A 31 9.87 -12.19 -2.10
CA PHE A 31 10.27 -11.18 -1.13
C PHE A 31 9.93 -11.57 0.31
N VAL A 32 8.72 -12.10 0.55
CA VAL A 32 8.31 -12.60 1.87
C VAL A 32 9.21 -13.77 2.31
N ALA A 33 9.52 -14.70 1.41
CA ALA A 33 10.45 -15.80 1.70
C ALA A 33 11.86 -15.27 2.02
N TYR A 34 12.37 -14.30 1.26
CA TYR A 34 13.63 -13.62 1.54
C TYR A 34 13.60 -12.93 2.91
N ALA A 35 12.60 -12.12 3.21
CA ALA A 35 12.47 -11.43 4.48
C ALA A 35 12.39 -12.41 5.66
N ALA A 36 11.67 -13.53 5.51
CA ALA A 36 11.58 -14.57 6.51
C ALA A 36 12.92 -15.30 6.74
N SER A 37 13.74 -15.44 5.69
CA SER A 37 15.06 -16.10 5.79
C SER A 37 16.10 -15.27 6.55
N GLN A 38 15.93 -13.97 6.66
CA GLN A 38 16.87 -13.08 7.36
C GLN A 38 16.71 -13.11 8.90
N HIS A 39 15.74 -13.84 9.44
CA HIS A 39 15.53 -14.06 10.88
C HIS A 39 15.56 -12.78 11.75
N GLY A 40 15.20 -11.64 11.18
CA GLY A 40 15.21 -10.34 11.86
C GLY A 40 16.50 -9.53 11.69
N GLU A 41 17.45 -10.03 10.93
CA GLU A 41 18.55 -9.23 10.40
C GLU A 41 18.00 -8.23 9.36
N GLY A 42 18.72 -7.14 9.12
CA GLY A 42 18.30 -6.11 8.16
C GLY A 42 18.16 -6.66 6.73
N LEU A 43 17.20 -6.12 6.00
CA LEU A 43 17.00 -6.43 4.59
C LEU A 43 17.86 -5.51 3.71
N LEU A 44 18.17 -5.93 2.48
CA LEU A 44 18.91 -5.07 1.53
C LEU A 44 18.18 -3.75 1.28
N ILE A 45 16.85 -3.77 1.28
CA ILE A 45 16.01 -2.57 1.09
C ILE A 45 16.14 -1.58 2.26
N ASP A 46 16.52 -2.03 3.45
CA ASP A 46 16.70 -1.17 4.62
C ASP A 46 17.80 -0.13 4.40
N ASN A 47 18.79 -0.39 3.53
CA ASN A 47 19.77 0.62 3.15
C ASN A 47 19.14 1.80 2.39
N VAL A 48 18.12 1.55 1.57
CA VAL A 48 17.37 2.61 0.88
C VAL A 48 16.47 3.32 1.89
N ASN A 49 15.81 2.56 2.75
CA ASN A 49 14.97 3.09 3.83
C ASN A 49 15.77 3.99 4.77
N LEU A 50 17.03 3.63 5.06
CA LEU A 50 17.93 4.42 5.89
C LEU A 50 18.23 5.80 5.26
N VAL A 51 18.49 5.87 3.95
CA VAL A 51 18.70 7.17 3.26
C VAL A 51 17.47 8.06 3.39
N VAL A 52 16.27 7.49 3.25
CA VAL A 52 15.01 8.23 3.43
C VAL A 52 14.84 8.66 4.90
N HIS A 53 15.20 7.80 5.85
CA HIS A 53 15.16 8.06 7.28
C HIS A 53 16.06 9.25 7.65
N GLU A 54 17.32 9.23 7.25
CA GLU A 54 18.25 10.35 7.48
C GLU A 54 17.76 11.66 6.81
N GLY A 55 17.19 11.55 5.61
CA GLY A 55 16.52 12.68 4.96
C GLY A 55 15.37 13.26 5.79
N GLY A 56 14.69 12.40 6.55
CA GLY A 56 13.64 12.79 7.48
C GLY A 56 14.15 13.65 8.63
N HIS A 57 15.27 13.29 9.25
CA HIS A 57 15.92 14.10 10.28
C HIS A 57 16.30 15.48 9.75
N ALA A 58 16.90 15.54 8.55
CA ALA A 58 17.27 16.80 7.91
C ALA A 58 16.05 17.67 7.61
N LEU A 59 14.95 17.09 7.14
CA LEU A 59 13.74 17.81 6.77
C LEU A 59 12.94 18.30 8.00
N PHE A 60 12.75 17.44 8.99
CA PHE A 60 11.90 17.73 10.14
C PHE A 60 12.65 18.37 11.31
N GLY A 61 13.99 18.32 11.34
CA GLY A 61 14.82 18.95 12.37
C GLY A 61 14.62 20.46 12.51
N TRP A 62 14.18 21.13 11.44
CA TRP A 62 13.83 22.57 11.45
C TRP A 62 12.65 22.90 12.37
N PHE A 63 11.82 21.92 12.74
CA PHE A 63 10.63 22.10 13.58
C PHE A 63 10.89 21.79 15.06
N GLY A 64 12.16 21.55 15.45
CA GLY A 64 12.58 21.26 16.80
C GLY A 64 13.14 19.85 16.99
N SER A 65 13.89 19.64 18.07
CA SER A 65 14.66 18.42 18.31
C SER A 65 13.79 17.17 18.37
N PHE A 66 12.67 17.18 19.09
CA PHE A 66 11.78 16.03 19.20
C PHE A 66 11.10 15.69 17.87
N ILE A 67 10.64 16.70 17.12
CA ILE A 67 10.06 16.50 15.79
C ILE A 67 11.13 15.99 14.83
N GLY A 68 12.35 16.49 14.93
CA GLY A 68 13.51 16.00 14.18
C GLY A 68 13.77 14.53 14.44
N LEU A 69 13.79 14.07 15.69
CA LEU A 69 13.96 12.65 16.04
C LEU A 69 12.85 11.76 15.43
N CYS A 70 11.61 12.21 15.50
CA CYS A 70 10.50 11.48 14.88
C CYS A 70 10.55 11.53 13.34
N GLY A 71 11.26 12.53 12.78
CA GLY A 71 11.29 12.86 11.35
C GLY A 71 11.80 11.72 10.48
N GLY A 72 12.82 10.99 10.94
CA GLY A 72 13.38 9.84 10.22
C GLY A 72 12.31 8.79 9.92
N THR A 73 11.73 8.23 10.95
CA THR A 73 10.65 7.24 10.80
C THR A 73 9.42 7.82 10.12
N ALA A 74 9.08 9.08 10.40
CA ALA A 74 7.92 9.73 9.78
C ALA A 74 8.08 9.82 8.24
N LEU A 75 9.24 10.27 7.72
CA LEU A 75 9.47 10.36 6.28
C LEU A 75 9.52 8.98 5.64
N GLN A 76 10.18 8.02 6.29
CA GLN A 76 10.28 6.63 5.84
C GLN A 76 8.89 6.01 5.61
N LEU A 77 7.93 6.26 6.48
CA LEU A 77 6.55 5.78 6.34
C LEU A 77 5.70 6.65 5.41
N LEU A 78 5.96 7.95 5.35
CA LEU A 78 5.19 8.89 4.51
C LEU A 78 5.44 8.66 3.02
N VAL A 79 6.67 8.34 2.61
CA VAL A 79 7.04 8.11 1.21
C VAL A 79 6.16 7.05 0.54
N PRO A 80 6.03 5.82 1.07
CA PRO A 80 5.15 4.82 0.46
C PRO A 80 3.66 5.22 0.48
N ILE A 81 3.20 5.99 1.48
CA ILE A 81 1.83 6.52 1.52
C ILE A 81 1.59 7.54 0.39
N MET A 82 2.54 8.43 0.15
CA MET A 82 2.45 9.42 -0.93
C MET A 82 2.43 8.74 -2.30
N LEU A 83 3.30 7.75 -2.51
CA LEU A 83 3.33 6.95 -3.73
C LEU A 83 2.05 6.12 -3.90
N ALA A 84 1.52 5.53 -2.81
CA ALA A 84 0.23 4.84 -2.83
C ALA A 84 -0.91 5.78 -3.26
N SER A 85 -0.92 7.01 -2.74
CA SER A 85 -1.89 8.03 -3.12
C SER A 85 -1.80 8.40 -4.60
N TYR A 86 -0.58 8.51 -5.13
CA TYR A 86 -0.35 8.73 -6.56
C TYR A 86 -0.92 7.58 -7.41
N PHE A 87 -0.56 6.32 -7.10
CA PHE A 87 -1.07 5.16 -7.86
C PHE A 87 -2.57 4.95 -7.69
N PHE A 88 -3.13 5.33 -6.54
CA PHE A 88 -4.58 5.35 -6.34
C PHE A 88 -5.27 6.33 -7.30
N VAL A 89 -4.75 7.55 -7.43
CA VAL A 89 -5.27 8.56 -8.37
C VAL A 89 -5.13 8.09 -9.83
N GLN A 90 -4.00 7.46 -10.16
CA GLN A 90 -3.75 6.90 -11.49
C GLN A 90 -4.51 5.61 -11.78
N ARG A 91 -5.26 5.07 -10.80
CA ARG A 91 -5.99 3.81 -10.91
C ARG A 91 -5.12 2.62 -11.31
N GLN A 92 -3.89 2.59 -10.83
CA GLN A 92 -2.93 1.50 -11.04
C GLN A 92 -2.89 0.58 -9.82
N ALA A 93 -3.68 -0.50 -9.86
CA ALA A 93 -3.80 -1.43 -8.73
C ALA A 93 -2.48 -2.12 -8.34
N PRO A 94 -1.61 -2.58 -9.26
CA PRO A 94 -0.34 -3.18 -8.88
C PRO A 94 0.60 -2.19 -8.20
N GLY A 95 0.70 -0.96 -8.70
CA GLY A 95 1.53 0.09 -8.08
C GLY A 95 1.03 0.47 -6.69
N LEU A 96 -0.29 0.60 -6.53
CA LEU A 96 -0.91 0.83 -5.21
C LEU A 96 -0.60 -0.32 -4.24
N ALA A 97 -0.79 -1.56 -4.67
CA ALA A 97 -0.48 -2.73 -3.85
C ALA A 97 1.00 -2.80 -3.47
N PHE A 98 1.91 -2.48 -4.41
CA PHE A 98 3.34 -2.42 -4.12
C PHE A 98 3.66 -1.39 -3.03
N CYS A 99 3.11 -0.19 -3.10
CA CYS A 99 3.35 0.86 -2.10
C CYS A 99 2.76 0.49 -0.73
N ILE A 100 1.58 -0.15 -0.69
CA ILE A 100 0.99 -0.67 0.55
C ILE A 100 1.88 -1.78 1.14
N PHE A 101 2.35 -2.72 0.31
CA PHE A 101 3.27 -3.76 0.73
C PHE A 101 4.57 -3.17 1.30
N PHE A 102 5.14 -2.19 0.60
CA PHE A 102 6.36 -1.52 1.00
C PHE A 102 6.19 -0.71 2.30
N PHE A 103 5.02 -0.11 2.53
CA PHE A 103 4.69 0.51 3.81
C PHE A 103 4.75 -0.51 4.96
N PHE A 104 4.18 -1.70 4.79
CA PHE A 104 4.21 -2.74 5.80
C PHE A 104 5.60 -3.36 5.97
N GLU A 105 6.39 -3.43 4.91
CA GLU A 105 7.79 -3.84 4.97
C GLU A 105 8.60 -2.86 5.82
N ASN A 106 8.46 -1.56 5.61
CA ASN A 106 9.13 -0.54 6.43
C ASN A 106 8.83 -0.69 7.93
N LEU A 107 7.65 -1.17 8.31
CA LEU A 107 7.34 -1.45 9.71
C LEU A 107 8.23 -2.54 10.32
N LEU A 108 8.78 -3.46 9.53
CA LEU A 108 9.70 -4.48 10.03
C LEU A 108 11.03 -3.85 10.44
N GLY A 109 11.59 -2.96 9.60
CA GLY A 109 12.80 -2.20 9.91
C GLY A 109 12.59 -1.28 11.12
N VAL A 110 11.48 -0.54 11.15
CA VAL A 110 11.10 0.31 12.31
C VAL A 110 10.99 -0.53 13.59
N ALA A 111 10.37 -1.70 13.53
CA ALA A 111 10.24 -2.59 14.69
C ALA A 111 11.61 -3.13 15.16
N THR A 112 12.50 -3.45 14.23
CA THR A 112 13.86 -3.93 14.57
C THR A 112 14.65 -2.82 15.25
N TYR A 113 14.64 -1.61 14.70
CA TYR A 113 15.30 -0.45 15.29
C TYR A 113 14.70 -0.05 16.65
N MET A 114 13.36 -0.06 16.78
CA MET A 114 12.68 0.22 18.05
C MET A 114 12.99 -0.82 19.14
N ALA A 115 13.08 -2.11 18.79
CA ALA A 115 13.41 -3.18 19.74
C ALA A 115 14.82 -3.04 20.30
N ASP A 116 15.72 -2.36 19.58
CA ASP A 116 17.09 -2.06 20.01
C ASP A 116 17.21 -0.80 20.88
N ALA A 117 16.13 -0.09 21.15
CA ALA A 117 16.15 1.20 21.82
C ALA A 117 16.85 1.18 23.19
N ARG A 118 16.78 0.09 23.96
CA ARG A 118 17.50 -0.07 25.23
C ARG A 118 18.87 -0.69 25.07
N SER A 119 19.01 -1.67 24.19
CA SER A 119 20.27 -2.41 23.98
C SER A 119 21.30 -1.58 23.24
N MET A 120 20.87 -0.71 22.33
CA MET A 120 21.72 0.15 21.49
C MET A 120 22.88 -0.61 20.88
N SER A 121 22.60 -1.84 20.39
CA SER A 121 23.59 -2.77 19.85
C SER A 121 23.73 -2.67 18.34
N LEU A 122 22.73 -2.11 17.65
CA LEU A 122 22.79 -1.86 16.23
C LEU A 122 23.77 -0.72 15.91
N PRO A 123 24.54 -0.84 14.82
CA PRO A 123 25.41 0.23 14.37
C PRO A 123 24.55 1.44 13.97
N LEU A 124 24.77 2.57 14.64
CA LEU A 124 24.09 3.82 14.26
C LEU A 124 24.77 4.43 13.04
N VAL A 125 23.97 4.83 12.06
CA VAL A 125 24.42 5.61 10.91
C VAL A 125 23.84 6.99 11.07
N THR A 126 24.66 8.02 10.87
CA THR A 126 24.23 9.41 10.97
C THR A 126 24.90 10.23 9.86
N ILE A 127 24.21 11.29 9.42
CA ILE A 127 24.80 12.33 8.57
C ILE A 127 25.48 13.34 9.49
N GLY A 128 26.77 13.18 9.75
CA GLY A 128 27.55 14.06 10.62
C GLY A 128 28.63 13.34 11.38
N ASP A 129 29.00 13.89 12.54
CA ASP A 129 29.99 13.30 13.41
C ASP A 129 29.38 12.09 14.15
N PRO A 130 29.94 10.87 13.97
CA PRO A 130 29.43 9.67 14.63
C PRO A 130 29.40 9.73 16.16
N GLU A 131 30.24 10.59 16.77
CA GLU A 131 30.27 10.76 18.24
C GLU A 131 28.96 11.37 18.78
N PHE A 132 28.18 12.03 17.94
CA PHE A 132 26.89 12.64 18.31
C PHE A 132 25.68 11.82 17.81
N ALA A 133 25.90 10.61 17.32
CA ALA A 133 24.82 9.74 16.89
C ALA A 133 23.87 9.42 18.07
N ILE A 134 22.61 9.76 17.92
CA ILE A 134 21.56 9.52 18.92
C ILE A 134 20.69 8.38 18.41
N HIS A 135 20.39 7.42 19.28
CA HIS A 135 19.41 6.38 18.96
C HIS A 135 18.00 6.96 19.11
N ASP A 136 17.32 7.20 17.99
CA ASP A 136 16.04 7.91 17.96
C ASP A 136 15.00 7.32 18.90
N TRP A 137 14.78 6.00 18.80
CA TRP A 137 13.77 5.33 19.61
C TRP A 137 14.12 5.30 21.08
N ASN A 138 15.42 5.29 21.46
CA ASN A 138 15.82 5.48 22.85
C ASN A 138 15.40 6.86 23.35
N ALA A 139 15.72 7.92 22.58
CA ALA A 139 15.39 9.29 22.93
C ALA A 139 13.86 9.54 22.93
N ILE A 140 13.13 9.05 21.93
CA ILE A 140 11.67 9.20 21.81
C ILE A 140 10.96 8.49 22.96
N LEU A 141 11.21 7.19 23.15
CA LEU A 141 10.55 6.38 24.18
C LEU A 141 10.98 6.80 25.60
N GLY A 142 12.23 7.23 25.75
CA GLY A 142 12.74 7.81 27.00
C GLY A 142 12.02 9.11 27.37
N THR A 143 11.86 10.02 26.41
CA THR A 143 11.13 11.29 26.61
C THR A 143 9.65 11.05 26.97
N LEU A 144 9.04 10.00 26.38
CA LEU A 144 7.65 9.61 26.67
C LEU A 144 7.51 8.79 27.96
N GLY A 145 8.61 8.39 28.61
CA GLY A 145 8.59 7.57 29.83
C GLY A 145 8.16 6.11 29.62
N ILE A 146 8.23 5.61 28.39
CA ILE A 146 7.78 4.26 28.01
C ILE A 146 8.89 3.39 27.42
N LEU A 147 10.16 3.75 27.64
CA LEU A 147 11.32 3.03 27.10
C LEU A 147 11.32 1.54 27.48
N ASN A 148 10.80 1.17 28.64
CA ASN A 148 10.71 -0.23 29.09
C ASN A 148 9.76 -1.09 28.24
N TYR A 149 8.94 -0.48 27.40
CA TYR A 149 8.00 -1.19 26.50
C TYR A 149 8.49 -1.29 25.06
N ASP A 150 9.74 -0.90 24.77
CA ASP A 150 10.35 -0.88 23.44
C ASP A 150 10.11 -2.19 22.66
N THR A 151 10.48 -3.33 23.25
CA THR A 151 10.34 -4.66 22.64
C THR A 151 8.88 -5.09 22.50
N THR A 152 8.02 -4.69 23.42
CA THR A 152 6.59 -4.99 23.35
C THR A 152 5.93 -4.23 22.20
N ILE A 153 6.19 -2.92 22.11
CA ILE A 153 5.66 -2.05 21.05
C ILE A 153 6.23 -2.53 19.69
N ALA A 154 7.53 -2.80 19.63
CA ALA A 154 8.19 -3.32 18.44
C ALA A 154 7.56 -4.65 17.97
N SER A 155 7.21 -5.54 18.89
CA SER A 155 6.57 -6.82 18.55
C SER A 155 5.19 -6.63 17.91
N VAL A 156 4.40 -5.68 18.40
CA VAL A 156 3.10 -5.33 17.82
C VAL A 156 3.28 -4.74 16.42
N ILE A 157 4.23 -3.81 16.24
CA ILE A 157 4.54 -3.20 14.94
C ILE A 157 5.00 -4.27 13.95
N ARG A 158 5.85 -5.19 14.39
CA ARG A 158 6.34 -6.32 13.57
C ARG A 158 5.21 -7.24 13.13
N LEU A 159 4.27 -7.55 14.04
CA LEU A 159 3.09 -8.35 13.72
C LEU A 159 2.21 -7.66 12.66
N VAL A 160 1.98 -6.35 12.81
CA VAL A 160 1.25 -5.55 11.82
C VAL A 160 1.97 -5.55 10.47
N GLY A 161 3.29 -5.37 10.46
CA GLY A 161 4.11 -5.43 9.25
C GLY A 161 3.96 -6.76 8.51
N TRP A 162 4.18 -7.88 9.17
CA TRP A 162 4.02 -9.21 8.57
C TRP A 162 2.61 -9.48 8.08
N THR A 163 1.60 -9.12 8.87
CA THR A 163 0.19 -9.30 8.50
C THR A 163 -0.16 -8.49 7.25
N GLY A 164 0.27 -7.23 7.21
CA GLY A 164 0.02 -6.36 6.06
C GLY A 164 0.72 -6.83 4.79
N MET A 165 1.98 -7.27 4.91
CA MET A 165 2.72 -7.86 3.78
C MET A 165 2.06 -9.12 3.24
N ALA A 166 1.51 -9.98 4.11
CA ALA A 166 0.81 -11.20 3.68
C ALA A 166 -0.55 -10.89 3.03
N LEU A 167 -1.32 -9.96 3.59
CA LEU A 167 -2.66 -9.63 3.11
C LEU A 167 -2.65 -8.84 1.79
N THR A 168 -1.66 -7.98 1.56
CA THR A 168 -1.63 -7.11 0.38
C THR A 168 -1.67 -7.87 -0.95
N PRO A 169 -0.81 -8.88 -1.21
CA PRO A 169 -0.88 -9.66 -2.46
C PRO A 169 -2.17 -10.45 -2.58
N VAL A 170 -2.70 -11.00 -1.48
CA VAL A 170 -3.97 -11.71 -1.47
C VAL A 170 -5.11 -10.79 -1.91
N CYS A 171 -5.17 -9.58 -1.36
CA CYS A 171 -6.15 -8.57 -1.74
C CYS A 171 -6.03 -8.18 -3.22
N LEU A 172 -4.81 -7.99 -3.75
CA LEU A 172 -4.58 -7.69 -5.16
C LEU A 172 -5.10 -8.81 -6.07
N VAL A 173 -4.80 -10.06 -5.73
CA VAL A 173 -5.24 -11.23 -6.49
C VAL A 173 -6.77 -11.34 -6.48
N ILE A 174 -7.41 -11.31 -5.30
CA ILE A 174 -8.86 -11.39 -5.18
C ILE A 174 -9.55 -10.25 -5.94
N TRP A 175 -9.04 -9.03 -5.80
CA TRP A 175 -9.58 -7.86 -6.51
C TRP A 175 -9.48 -8.04 -8.04
N SER A 176 -8.35 -8.51 -8.55
CA SER A 176 -8.12 -8.73 -9.98
C SER A 176 -9.06 -9.79 -10.56
N PHE A 177 -9.28 -10.89 -9.83
CA PHE A 177 -10.23 -11.91 -10.25
C PHE A 177 -11.67 -11.40 -10.27
N ARG A 178 -12.12 -10.69 -9.23
CA ARG A 178 -13.46 -10.10 -9.18
C ARG A 178 -13.73 -9.16 -10.36
N LYS A 179 -12.73 -8.35 -10.75
CA LYS A 179 -12.87 -7.46 -11.90
C LYS A 179 -12.94 -8.19 -13.23
N SER A 180 -12.24 -9.32 -13.37
CA SER A 180 -12.30 -10.16 -14.61
C SER A 180 -13.65 -10.83 -14.83
N PHE A 181 -14.45 -11.03 -13.77
CA PHE A 181 -15.78 -11.64 -13.83
C PHE A 181 -16.92 -10.63 -13.80
N ALA A 182 -16.65 -9.35 -13.60
CA ALA A 182 -17.69 -8.31 -13.68
C ALA A 182 -18.11 -8.13 -15.15
N PRO A 183 -19.44 -8.24 -15.51
CA PRO A 183 -19.92 -7.96 -16.86
C PRO A 183 -19.48 -6.56 -17.28
N SER A 184 -18.95 -6.43 -18.49
CA SER A 184 -18.63 -5.11 -19.02
C SER A 184 -19.91 -4.31 -19.19
N ALA A 185 -19.89 -3.01 -18.88
CA ALA A 185 -21.05 -2.12 -19.08
C ALA A 185 -21.57 -2.16 -20.54
N HIS A 186 -20.71 -2.55 -21.48
CA HIS A 186 -21.05 -2.72 -22.88
C HIS A 186 -21.98 -3.94 -23.14
N ASP A 187 -21.86 -5.02 -22.35
CA ASP A 187 -22.73 -6.20 -22.47
C ASP A 187 -24.15 -5.91 -21.93
N SER A 188 -24.24 -5.11 -20.87
CA SER A 188 -25.54 -4.70 -20.32
C SER A 188 -26.34 -3.80 -21.29
N ASP A 189 -25.67 -2.91 -22.03
CA ASP A 189 -26.31 -2.06 -23.06
C ASP A 189 -26.73 -2.86 -24.30
N THR A 190 -25.97 -3.87 -24.71
CA THR A 190 -26.34 -4.76 -25.81
C THR A 190 -27.53 -5.66 -25.44
N VAL A 191 -27.55 -6.22 -24.25
CA VAL A 191 -28.71 -7.01 -23.76
C VAL A 191 -29.95 -6.14 -23.62
N SER A 192 -29.82 -4.91 -23.10
CA SER A 192 -30.91 -3.94 -23.01
C SER A 192 -31.47 -3.54 -24.40
N ARG A 193 -30.58 -3.32 -25.38
CA ARG A 193 -30.97 -3.01 -26.78
C ARG A 193 -31.62 -4.20 -27.48
N MET A 194 -31.14 -5.41 -27.26
CA MET A 194 -31.75 -6.64 -27.82
C MET A 194 -33.13 -6.91 -27.19
N SER A 195 -33.29 -6.71 -25.90
CA SER A 195 -34.57 -6.81 -25.19
C SER A 195 -35.59 -5.78 -25.71
N SER A 196 -35.18 -4.54 -25.88
CA SER A 196 -36.07 -3.46 -26.39
C SER A 196 -36.40 -3.60 -27.87
N ALA A 197 -35.51 -4.21 -28.68
CA ALA A 197 -35.77 -4.52 -30.07
C ALA A 197 -36.72 -5.75 -30.24
N GLY A 198 -36.58 -6.77 -29.37
CA GLY A 198 -37.45 -7.93 -29.32
C GLY A 198 -38.89 -7.56 -28.97
N ILE A 199 -39.12 -6.66 -28.02
CA ILE A 199 -40.44 -6.22 -27.63
C ILE A 199 -41.10 -5.38 -28.72
N ARG A 200 -40.37 -4.61 -29.51
CA ARG A 200 -40.92 -3.83 -30.65
C ARG A 200 -41.35 -4.73 -31.82
N ASN A 201 -40.68 -5.86 -32.04
CA ASN A 201 -41.08 -6.79 -33.10
C ASN A 201 -42.35 -7.62 -32.77
N LEU A 202 -42.68 -7.76 -31.49
CA LEU A 202 -43.92 -8.46 -31.07
C LEU A 202 -45.15 -7.58 -31.11
N SER A 203 -45.01 -6.26 -31.00
CA SER A 203 -46.15 -5.32 -31.07
C SER A 203 -46.59 -4.94 -32.46
N GLY A 204 -45.88 -5.30 -33.51
CA GLY A 204 -46.15 -4.97 -34.90
C GLY A 204 -46.92 -6.04 -35.71
N ARG A 205 -47.32 -7.18 -35.14
CA ARG A 205 -47.91 -8.30 -35.90
C ARG A 205 -49.27 -8.73 -35.39
N TRP A 206 -50.26 -7.82 -35.50
CA TRP A 206 -51.67 -8.19 -35.50
C TRP A 206 -52.29 -7.78 -36.86
N PRO A 207 -52.71 -8.70 -37.74
CA PRO A 207 -53.49 -8.33 -38.90
C PRO A 207 -54.88 -7.91 -38.44
N ASP A 208 -55.30 -6.74 -38.87
CA ASP A 208 -56.67 -6.22 -38.66
C ASP A 208 -57.66 -7.07 -39.42
N SER A 209 -58.35 -7.97 -38.72
CA SER A 209 -59.34 -8.92 -39.30
C SER A 209 -60.74 -8.30 -39.34
N ARG A 210 -60.88 -7.03 -39.68
CA ARG A 210 -62.19 -6.42 -39.90
C ARG A 210 -62.29 -5.71 -41.27
N LYS A 211 -62.39 -6.48 -42.31
CA LYS A 211 -63.10 -6.09 -43.54
C LYS A 211 -63.72 -7.35 -44.16
N GLY A 212 -65.00 -7.50 -43.96
CA GLY A 212 -65.88 -8.48 -44.61
C GLY A 212 -67.33 -8.31 -44.18
N HIS A 213 -68.06 -7.69 -45.03
CA HIS A 213 -69.52 -7.46 -45.22
C HIS A 213 -69.99 -6.10 -44.82
#